data_fc7d137e557fe73cb988e90051736f88
#
_entry.id   fc7d137e557fe73cb988e90051736f88
#
_cell.length_a   1.000
_cell.length_b   1.000
_cell.length_c   1.000
_cell.angle_alpha   90.00
_cell.angle_beta   90.00
_cell.angle_gamma   90.00
#
_symmetry.space_group_name_H-M   'P 1'
#
loop_
_entity.id
_entity.type
_entity.pdbx_description
1 polymer ?
#
loop_
_entity_poly.entity_id
_entity_poly.type
_entity_poly.pdbx_seq_one_letter_code
_entity_poly.pdbx_strand_id
1 'polypeptide(L)'
;MNNYKLTLSYDGTRYRGWQRQGNTENTIQAKVEGALSRILGQSVEVSGSGRTDAGAHARMQVVSFRAATELTVQEILSRLRISLPEDIAANDLTIAAPRFHARLSCVGKTYIYRVQNSEVPNVFERKFMYRVSEALDVAAMESAAKILLGEHDFTAFQSNKRMKKSAVRRIDAIDITRHGEEIRFTVSGNGFLYNMVRIIVGTLLEAGAHRMSAEDVRYALDSKVRENAGPTVPAQGLCLWEIFY
;
A
#
# COMPACT_ATOMS: atom_id res chain seq x y z
N MET A 1 9.86 -21.21 21.23
CA MET A 1 9.78 -19.94 20.50
C MET A 1 9.02 -20.18 19.20
N ASN A 2 7.85 -19.56 19.05
CA ASN A 2 7.00 -19.72 17.89
C ASN A 2 7.18 -18.57 16.90
N ASN A 3 6.91 -18.83 15.63
CA ASN A 3 6.80 -17.84 14.57
C ASN A 3 5.31 -17.51 14.37
N TYR A 4 4.96 -16.25 14.40
CA TYR A 4 3.56 -15.79 14.29
C TYR A 4 3.33 -15.01 12.99
N LYS A 5 2.14 -15.16 12.43
CA LYS A 5 1.59 -14.35 11.33
C LYS A 5 0.42 -13.56 11.89
N LEU A 6 0.54 -12.23 11.91
CA LEU A 6 -0.50 -11.31 12.34
C LEU A 6 -1.00 -10.51 11.13
N THR A 7 -2.32 -10.43 10.97
CA THR A 7 -2.97 -9.59 9.95
C THR A 7 -3.55 -8.36 10.62
N LEU A 8 -3.26 -7.19 10.04
CA LEU A 8 -3.65 -5.88 10.55
C LEU A 8 -4.42 -5.09 9.48
N SER A 9 -5.33 -4.25 9.95
CA SER A 9 -5.87 -3.13 9.16
C SER A 9 -5.64 -1.82 9.88
N TYR A 10 -5.49 -0.70 9.13
CA TYR A 10 -5.30 0.61 9.75
C TYR A 10 -5.71 1.79 8.85
N ASP A 11 -6.20 2.83 9.50
CA ASP A 11 -6.25 4.19 8.96
C ASP A 11 -4.87 4.84 9.16
N GLY A 12 -4.14 5.03 8.07
CA GLY A 12 -2.77 5.60 8.10
C GLY A 12 -2.71 7.11 8.23
N THR A 13 -3.83 7.83 8.24
CA THR A 13 -3.92 9.31 8.16
C THR A 13 -3.00 10.01 9.14
N ARG A 14 -2.93 9.53 10.39
CA ARG A 14 -2.16 10.16 11.47
C ARG A 14 -0.71 9.69 11.57
N TYR A 15 -0.31 8.69 10.76
CA TYR A 15 0.98 8.02 10.90
C TYR A 15 2.01 8.45 9.86
N ARG A 16 3.27 8.43 10.23
CA ARG A 16 4.43 8.67 9.35
C ARG A 16 4.77 7.43 8.50
N GLY A 17 3.74 6.65 8.16
CA GLY A 17 3.81 5.42 7.40
C GLY A 17 4.03 4.17 8.26
N TRP A 18 4.28 3.07 7.57
CA TRP A 18 4.50 1.78 8.22
C TRP A 18 5.80 1.74 9.03
N GLN A 19 6.92 2.03 8.37
CA GLN A 19 8.28 1.71 8.87
C GLN A 19 8.65 2.56 10.08
N ARG A 20 9.15 1.89 11.14
CA ARG A 20 9.78 2.56 12.30
C ARG A 20 10.92 3.49 11.85
N GLN A 21 10.99 4.65 12.44
CA GLN A 21 11.97 5.71 12.16
C GLN A 21 12.65 6.15 13.44
N GLY A 22 13.92 6.57 13.35
CA GLY A 22 14.69 6.98 14.52
C GLY A 22 14.26 8.32 15.15
N ASN A 23 13.51 9.14 14.40
CA ASN A 23 13.08 10.49 14.81
C ASN A 23 11.60 10.57 15.22
N THR A 24 10.85 9.46 15.18
CA THR A 24 9.44 9.43 15.57
C THR A 24 8.96 8.02 15.93
N GLU A 25 8.15 7.93 16.97
CA GLU A 25 7.42 6.70 17.33
C GLU A 25 6.02 6.63 16.68
N ASN A 26 5.65 7.66 15.91
CA ASN A 26 4.33 7.73 15.29
C ASN A 26 4.29 6.97 13.95
N THR A 27 4.64 5.69 13.98
CA THR A 27 4.56 4.76 12.84
C THR A 27 3.74 3.53 13.24
N ILE A 28 3.10 2.89 12.25
CA ILE A 28 2.29 1.68 12.51
C ILE A 28 3.15 0.59 13.14
N GLN A 29 4.36 0.35 12.61
CA GLN A 29 5.30 -0.65 13.12
C GLN A 29 5.63 -0.41 14.60
N ALA A 30 5.96 0.82 14.99
CA ALA A 30 6.29 1.14 16.37
C ALA A 30 5.11 0.90 17.33
N LYS A 31 3.88 1.22 16.91
CA LYS A 31 2.67 0.96 17.72
C LYS A 31 2.43 -0.54 17.93
N VAL A 32 2.59 -1.34 16.86
CA VAL A 32 2.42 -2.80 16.91
C VAL A 32 3.52 -3.45 17.77
N GLU A 33 4.79 -3.09 17.56
CA GLU A 33 5.92 -3.58 18.34
C GLU A 33 5.79 -3.23 19.83
N GLY A 34 5.40 -2.00 20.14
CA GLY A 34 5.17 -1.55 21.51
C GLY A 34 4.02 -2.31 22.20
N ALA A 35 2.92 -2.56 21.50
CA ALA A 35 1.80 -3.35 22.04
C ALA A 35 2.20 -4.80 22.28
N LEU A 36 2.83 -5.47 21.29
CA LEU A 36 3.31 -6.84 21.42
C LEU A 36 4.34 -6.98 22.56
N SER A 37 5.28 -6.06 22.66
CA SER A 37 6.32 -6.12 23.69
C SER A 37 5.75 -6.00 25.11
N ARG A 38 4.75 -5.14 25.32
CA ARG A 38 4.04 -5.04 26.62
C ARG A 38 3.25 -6.31 26.94
N ILE A 39 2.53 -6.88 25.95
CA ILE A 39 1.71 -8.08 26.14
C ILE A 39 2.57 -9.30 26.46
N LEU A 40 3.70 -9.44 25.78
CA LEU A 40 4.56 -10.63 25.87
C LEU A 40 5.69 -10.50 26.89
N GLY A 41 5.87 -9.32 27.52
CA GLY A 41 6.91 -9.08 28.52
C GLY A 41 8.35 -9.19 27.96
N GLN A 42 8.52 -9.06 26.66
CA GLN A 42 9.82 -9.14 25.97
C GLN A 42 9.86 -8.19 24.76
N SER A 43 11.06 -7.79 24.33
CA SER A 43 11.20 -7.01 23.09
C SER A 43 10.79 -7.82 21.88
N VAL A 44 9.89 -7.27 21.06
CA VAL A 44 9.38 -7.90 19.85
C VAL A 44 9.60 -6.98 18.66
N GLU A 45 10.30 -7.47 17.66
CA GLU A 45 10.42 -6.82 16.35
C GLU A 45 9.50 -7.50 15.34
N VAL A 46 8.81 -6.70 14.51
CA VAL A 46 7.93 -7.23 13.47
C VAL A 46 8.49 -6.95 12.08
N SER A 47 8.31 -7.91 11.19
CA SER A 47 8.59 -7.77 9.76
C SER A 47 7.29 -7.67 8.98
N GLY A 48 6.99 -6.49 8.41
CA GLY A 48 5.82 -6.28 7.56
C GLY A 48 6.02 -6.79 6.12
N SER A 49 4.95 -7.24 5.47
CA SER A 49 4.96 -7.71 4.07
C SER A 49 5.35 -6.61 3.08
N GLY A 50 5.01 -5.36 3.38
CA GLY A 50 5.35 -4.18 2.60
C GLY A 50 5.31 -2.92 3.45
N ARG A 51 5.98 -1.88 2.95
CA ARG A 51 5.89 -0.55 3.53
C ARG A 51 4.71 0.18 2.89
N THR A 52 3.95 0.91 3.69
CA THR A 52 3.01 1.92 3.23
C THR A 52 3.55 3.31 3.55
N ASP A 53 3.27 4.26 2.69
CA ASP A 53 3.70 5.65 2.84
C ASP A 53 2.98 6.34 4.00
N ALA A 54 3.49 7.50 4.44
CA ALA A 54 2.79 8.36 5.38
C ALA A 54 1.40 8.72 4.83
N GLY A 55 0.35 8.54 5.63
CA GLY A 55 -1.03 8.80 5.26
C GLY A 55 -1.71 7.69 4.43
N ALA A 56 -1.00 6.65 4.00
CA ALA A 56 -1.59 5.51 3.29
C ALA A 56 -2.16 4.46 4.26
N HIS A 57 -3.23 3.81 3.84
CA HIS A 57 -3.99 2.84 4.63
C HIS A 57 -3.62 1.39 4.30
N ALA A 58 -4.11 0.46 5.11
CA ALA A 58 -4.13 -0.95 4.79
C ALA A 58 -5.39 -1.62 5.30
N ARG A 59 -6.00 -2.45 4.47
CA ARG A 59 -7.04 -3.40 4.87
C ARG A 59 -6.43 -4.73 5.32
N MET A 60 -5.33 -5.14 4.69
CA MET A 60 -4.67 -6.41 4.97
C MET A 60 -3.14 -6.25 4.94
N GLN A 61 -2.57 -5.62 5.98
CA GLN A 61 -1.14 -5.71 6.22
C GLN A 61 -0.84 -7.01 6.96
N VAL A 62 0.14 -7.77 6.49
CA VAL A 62 0.60 -8.97 7.17
C VAL A 62 1.97 -8.72 7.78
N VAL A 63 2.15 -9.16 9.02
CA VAL A 63 3.43 -9.09 9.71
C VAL A 63 3.82 -10.47 10.27
N SER A 64 5.11 -10.73 10.35
CA SER A 64 5.63 -11.88 11.05
C SER A 64 6.52 -11.43 12.20
N PHE A 65 6.48 -12.19 13.31
CA PHE A 65 7.35 -11.99 14.47
C PHE A 65 7.59 -13.31 15.20
N ARG A 66 8.62 -13.35 16.03
CA ARG A 66 8.95 -14.50 16.85
C ARG A 66 8.86 -14.15 18.34
N ALA A 67 8.28 -15.05 19.13
CA ALA A 67 8.20 -14.90 20.57
C ALA A 67 8.17 -16.25 21.27
N ALA A 68 8.67 -16.29 22.51
CA ALA A 68 8.44 -17.37 23.45
C ALA A 68 7.42 -16.90 24.49
N THR A 69 6.31 -17.61 24.63
CA THR A 69 5.22 -17.24 25.56
C THR A 69 4.34 -18.43 25.85
N GLU A 70 3.76 -18.46 27.04
CA GLU A 70 2.71 -19.40 27.45
C GLU A 70 1.30 -18.93 27.05
N LEU A 71 1.16 -17.67 26.57
CA LEU A 71 -0.12 -17.16 26.11
C LEU A 71 -0.56 -17.88 24.85
N THR A 72 -1.82 -18.21 24.79
CA THR A 72 -2.47 -18.72 23.58
C THR A 72 -2.57 -17.64 22.51
N VAL A 73 -2.74 -18.04 21.25
CA VAL A 73 -2.98 -17.13 20.12
C VAL A 73 -4.18 -16.22 20.38
N GLN A 74 -5.26 -16.78 20.96
CA GLN A 74 -6.48 -16.04 21.25
C GLN A 74 -6.28 -14.98 22.35
N GLU A 75 -5.49 -15.28 23.38
CA GLU A 75 -5.16 -14.32 24.43
C GLU A 75 -4.31 -13.17 23.89
N ILE A 76 -3.30 -13.48 23.08
CA ILE A 76 -2.46 -12.44 22.44
C ILE A 76 -3.34 -11.55 21.55
N LEU A 77 -4.18 -12.13 20.70
CA LEU A 77 -5.05 -11.39 19.79
C LEU A 77 -6.04 -10.51 20.54
N SER A 78 -6.68 -11.03 21.59
CA SER A 78 -7.64 -10.27 22.41
C SER A 78 -6.96 -9.09 23.11
N ARG A 79 -5.76 -9.30 23.67
CA ARG A 79 -4.98 -8.23 24.32
C ARG A 79 -4.49 -7.19 23.31
N LEU A 80 -4.11 -7.59 22.08
CA LEU A 80 -3.73 -6.68 21.02
C LEU A 80 -4.90 -5.74 20.64
N ARG A 81 -6.11 -6.29 20.48
CA ARG A 81 -7.32 -5.52 20.15
C ARG A 81 -7.66 -4.43 21.17
N ILE A 82 -7.30 -4.65 22.43
CA ILE A 82 -7.49 -3.67 23.52
C ILE A 82 -6.32 -2.68 23.58
N SER A 83 -5.10 -3.12 23.27
CA SER A 83 -3.87 -2.34 23.47
C SER A 83 -3.50 -1.44 22.31
N LEU A 84 -4.00 -1.74 21.09
CA LEU A 84 -3.74 -0.94 19.90
C LEU A 84 -4.62 0.32 19.88
N PRO A 85 -4.17 1.42 19.27
CA PRO A 85 -5.02 2.58 19.00
C PRO A 85 -6.22 2.18 18.13
N GLU A 86 -7.34 2.91 18.26
CA GLU A 86 -8.60 2.65 17.53
C GLU A 86 -8.48 2.62 16.00
N ASP A 87 -7.46 3.26 15.46
CA ASP A 87 -7.16 3.31 14.03
C ASP A 87 -6.19 2.20 13.56
N ILE A 88 -5.85 1.22 14.43
CA ILE A 88 -5.09 0.01 14.10
C ILE A 88 -5.82 -1.21 14.67
N ALA A 89 -6.30 -2.10 13.82
CA ALA A 89 -7.00 -3.31 14.24
C ALA A 89 -6.14 -4.56 14.00
N ALA A 90 -6.06 -5.44 15.01
CA ALA A 90 -5.55 -6.80 14.88
C ALA A 90 -6.68 -7.73 14.43
N ASN A 91 -6.67 -8.11 13.14
CA ASN A 91 -7.74 -8.88 12.53
C ASN A 91 -7.61 -10.37 12.84
N ASP A 92 -6.42 -10.93 12.65
CA ASP A 92 -6.13 -12.35 12.81
C ASP A 92 -4.69 -12.58 13.28
N LEU A 93 -4.48 -13.65 14.07
CA LEU A 93 -3.17 -14.09 14.51
C LEU A 93 -3.11 -15.61 14.44
N THR A 94 -2.07 -16.14 13.81
CA THR A 94 -1.83 -17.58 13.69
C THR A 94 -0.38 -17.94 13.94
N ILE A 95 -0.11 -19.19 14.36
CA ILE A 95 1.24 -19.74 14.34
C ILE A 95 1.57 -20.08 12.89
N ALA A 96 2.66 -19.53 12.41
CA ALA A 96 3.15 -19.73 11.05
C ALA A 96 4.27 -20.77 10.98
N ALA A 97 4.52 -21.29 9.78
CA ALA A 97 5.67 -22.17 9.56
C ALA A 97 6.99 -21.50 10.04
N PRO A 98 7.97 -22.24 10.56
CA PRO A 98 9.20 -21.68 11.14
C PRO A 98 10.00 -20.77 10.18
N ARG A 99 9.89 -21.00 8.86
CA ARG A 99 10.58 -20.22 7.82
C ARG A 99 9.70 -19.13 7.18
N PHE A 100 8.44 -19.00 7.59
CA PHE A 100 7.57 -17.95 7.08
C PHE A 100 8.12 -16.57 7.45
N HIS A 101 8.19 -15.69 6.47
CA HIS A 101 8.58 -14.29 6.65
C HIS A 101 7.64 -13.43 5.83
N ALA A 102 6.89 -12.53 6.48
CA ALA A 102 5.82 -11.76 5.84
C ALA A 102 6.24 -11.06 4.54
N ARG A 103 7.49 -10.59 4.42
CA ARG A 103 7.99 -9.94 3.22
C ARG A 103 8.58 -10.89 2.18
N LEU A 104 9.38 -11.88 2.64
CA LEU A 104 10.14 -12.74 1.72
C LEU A 104 9.29 -13.86 1.13
N SER A 105 8.27 -14.32 1.88
CA SER A 105 7.34 -15.34 1.43
C SER A 105 6.19 -14.77 0.58
N CYS A 106 6.09 -13.44 0.47
CA CYS A 106 5.03 -12.78 -0.30
C CYS A 106 5.29 -12.94 -1.80
N VAL A 107 4.28 -13.43 -2.53
CA VAL A 107 4.33 -13.64 -3.99
C VAL A 107 3.59 -12.57 -4.79
N GLY A 108 2.66 -11.85 -4.17
CA GLY A 108 1.90 -10.78 -4.83
C GLY A 108 1.17 -9.87 -3.85
N LYS A 109 0.73 -8.71 -4.35
CA LYS A 109 -0.03 -7.70 -3.60
C LYS A 109 -1.03 -7.01 -4.49
N THR A 110 -2.16 -6.66 -3.89
CA THR A 110 -3.15 -5.77 -4.50
C THR A 110 -3.25 -4.48 -3.70
N TYR A 111 -3.24 -3.36 -4.39
CA TYR A 111 -3.55 -2.05 -3.86
C TYR A 111 -4.82 -1.52 -4.48
N ILE A 112 -5.61 -0.79 -3.70
CA ILE A 112 -6.72 0.01 -4.21
C ILE A 112 -6.36 1.48 -4.01
N TYR A 113 -6.60 2.29 -5.06
CA TYR A 113 -6.56 3.74 -4.95
C TYR A 113 -7.94 4.28 -5.30
N ARG A 114 -8.49 5.14 -4.43
CA ARG A 114 -9.83 5.70 -4.58
C ARG A 114 -9.74 7.19 -4.91
N VAL A 115 -10.47 7.58 -5.96
CA VAL A 115 -10.60 8.98 -6.40
C VAL A 115 -12.06 9.38 -6.30
N GLN A 116 -12.33 10.51 -5.68
CA GLN A 116 -13.61 11.20 -5.81
C GLN A 116 -13.55 12.15 -7.01
N ASN A 117 -14.28 11.84 -8.09
CA ASN A 117 -14.37 12.67 -9.28
C ASN A 117 -15.62 13.53 -9.21
N SER A 118 -15.55 14.66 -8.52
CA SER A 118 -16.66 15.58 -8.25
C SER A 118 -16.16 16.96 -7.89
N GLU A 119 -16.93 17.99 -8.25
CA GLU A 119 -16.68 19.37 -7.84
C GLU A 119 -16.95 19.57 -6.33
N VAL A 120 -17.93 18.84 -5.77
CA VAL A 120 -18.31 18.93 -4.36
C VAL A 120 -17.51 17.92 -3.54
N PRO A 121 -16.78 18.35 -2.48
CA PRO A 121 -16.01 17.41 -1.66
C PRO A 121 -16.92 16.52 -0.80
N ASN A 122 -16.65 15.20 -0.79
CA ASN A 122 -17.24 14.29 0.19
C ASN A 122 -16.46 14.40 1.52
N VAL A 123 -17.02 15.16 2.46
CA VAL A 123 -16.35 15.46 3.74
C VAL A 123 -16.20 14.22 4.64
N PHE A 124 -17.04 13.19 4.47
CA PHE A 124 -16.98 11.96 5.25
C PHE A 124 -15.88 11.00 4.75
N GLU A 125 -15.64 10.96 3.43
CA GLU A 125 -14.64 10.08 2.81
C GLU A 125 -13.30 10.77 2.51
N ARG A 126 -13.15 12.06 2.85
CA ARG A 126 -11.97 12.87 2.50
C ARG A 126 -10.62 12.30 2.96
N LYS A 127 -10.62 11.43 3.97
CA LYS A 127 -9.42 10.76 4.46
C LYS A 127 -9.04 9.52 3.65
N PHE A 128 -9.96 9.01 2.85
CA PHE A 128 -9.83 7.72 2.15
C PHE A 128 -9.94 7.85 0.63
N MET A 129 -10.12 9.07 0.13
CA MET A 129 -10.21 9.38 -1.29
C MET A 129 -9.41 10.63 -1.63
N TYR A 130 -8.84 10.64 -2.83
CA TYR A 130 -8.28 11.85 -3.45
C TYR A 130 -9.34 12.50 -4.34
N ARG A 131 -9.63 13.78 -4.12
CA ARG A 131 -10.63 14.50 -4.94
C ARG A 131 -9.98 15.10 -6.19
N VAL A 132 -10.60 14.85 -7.33
CA VAL A 132 -10.32 15.45 -8.65
C VAL A 132 -11.60 16.05 -9.17
N SER A 133 -11.62 17.37 -9.39
CA SER A 133 -12.84 18.09 -9.82
C SER A 133 -13.04 18.13 -11.32
N GLU A 134 -11.97 17.99 -12.10
CA GLU A 134 -12.06 17.98 -13.56
C GLU A 134 -12.68 16.67 -14.09
N ALA A 135 -13.31 16.74 -15.27
CA ALA A 135 -13.86 15.56 -15.92
C ALA A 135 -12.75 14.55 -16.28
N LEU A 136 -13.00 13.27 -16.03
CA LEU A 136 -12.07 12.20 -16.33
C LEU A 136 -12.70 11.16 -17.26
N ASP A 137 -11.98 10.84 -18.33
CA ASP A 137 -12.33 9.80 -19.30
C ASP A 137 -11.76 8.46 -18.84
N VAL A 138 -12.64 7.56 -18.38
CA VAL A 138 -12.25 6.22 -17.91
C VAL A 138 -11.68 5.39 -19.06
N ALA A 139 -12.22 5.48 -20.27
CA ALA A 139 -11.75 4.70 -21.42
C ALA A 139 -10.31 5.09 -21.81
N ALA A 140 -9.97 6.38 -21.75
CA ALA A 140 -8.60 6.86 -21.96
C ALA A 140 -7.64 6.31 -20.88
N MET A 141 -8.08 6.30 -19.61
CA MET A 141 -7.29 5.71 -18.50
C MET A 141 -7.07 4.20 -18.70
N GLU A 142 -8.10 3.45 -19.09
CA GLU A 142 -8.00 2.00 -19.35
C GLU A 142 -7.06 1.69 -20.52
N SER A 143 -7.12 2.51 -21.59
CA SER A 143 -6.19 2.38 -22.72
C SER A 143 -4.75 2.57 -22.30
N ALA A 144 -4.47 3.60 -21.51
CA ALA A 144 -3.14 3.89 -20.95
C ALA A 144 -2.68 2.79 -19.96
N ALA A 145 -3.59 2.26 -19.14
CA ALA A 145 -3.29 1.21 -18.15
C ALA A 145 -2.78 -0.08 -18.81
N LYS A 146 -3.29 -0.44 -19.98
CA LYS A 146 -2.85 -1.63 -20.75
C LYS A 146 -1.36 -1.63 -21.06
N ILE A 147 -0.76 -0.44 -21.23
CA ILE A 147 0.67 -0.27 -21.51
C ILE A 147 1.55 -0.73 -20.34
N LEU A 148 1.04 -0.63 -19.12
CA LEU A 148 1.78 -0.91 -17.88
C LEU A 148 1.66 -2.37 -17.44
N LEU A 149 0.83 -3.18 -18.12
CA LEU A 149 0.66 -4.61 -17.80
C LEU A 149 1.89 -5.42 -18.23
N GLY A 150 2.20 -6.46 -17.46
CA GLY A 150 3.33 -7.33 -17.69
C GLY A 150 4.57 -6.92 -16.91
N GLU A 151 5.72 -7.47 -17.31
CA GLU A 151 7.01 -7.23 -16.67
C GLU A 151 7.75 -6.09 -17.37
N HIS A 152 8.06 -5.04 -16.63
CA HIS A 152 8.75 -3.84 -17.13
C HIS A 152 9.73 -3.29 -16.09
N ASP A 153 10.66 -2.48 -16.55
CA ASP A 153 11.51 -1.63 -15.72
C ASP A 153 10.75 -0.35 -15.34
N PHE A 154 10.23 -0.29 -14.12
CA PHE A 154 9.43 0.83 -13.61
C PHE A 154 10.28 1.96 -12.99
N THR A 155 11.49 2.20 -13.48
CA THR A 155 12.36 3.28 -12.98
C THR A 155 11.68 4.65 -13.06
N ALA A 156 10.91 4.95 -14.12
CA ALA A 156 10.13 6.20 -14.24
C ALA A 156 8.99 6.30 -13.21
N PHE A 157 8.51 5.18 -12.70
CA PHE A 157 7.36 5.12 -11.80
C PHE A 157 7.76 4.95 -10.33
N GLN A 158 8.89 5.49 -9.91
CA GLN A 158 9.34 5.43 -8.53
C GLN A 158 10.06 6.71 -8.11
N SER A 159 10.07 6.99 -6.79
CA SER A 159 10.63 8.24 -6.23
C SER A 159 11.98 8.07 -5.53
N ASN A 160 12.56 6.86 -5.49
CA ASN A 160 13.84 6.63 -4.83
C ASN A 160 15.02 6.75 -5.79
N LYS A 161 15.59 7.93 -5.92
CA LYS A 161 16.77 8.22 -6.79
C LYS A 161 18.04 7.40 -6.43
N ARG A 162 18.10 6.80 -5.23
CA ARG A 162 19.27 6.05 -4.73
C ARG A 162 19.03 4.54 -4.70
N MET A 163 18.05 4.04 -5.43
CA MET A 163 17.74 2.62 -5.44
C MET A 163 18.87 1.80 -6.08
N LYS A 164 19.43 0.85 -5.30
CA LYS A 164 20.49 -0.09 -5.76
C LYS A 164 19.93 -1.42 -6.30
N LYS A 165 18.64 -1.69 -6.08
CA LYS A 165 17.98 -2.93 -6.49
C LYS A 165 17.28 -2.74 -7.84
N SER A 166 17.02 -3.85 -8.54
CA SER A 166 16.27 -3.84 -9.80
C SER A 166 14.91 -3.13 -9.65
N ALA A 167 14.59 -2.27 -10.63
CA ALA A 167 13.28 -1.62 -10.77
C ALA A 167 12.27 -2.48 -11.56
N VAL A 168 12.69 -3.65 -12.04
CA VAL A 168 11.82 -4.57 -12.77
C VAL A 168 10.74 -5.10 -11.85
N ARG A 169 9.47 -4.93 -12.26
CA ARG A 169 8.27 -5.44 -11.58
C ARG A 169 7.31 -5.99 -12.63
N ARG A 170 6.43 -6.88 -12.17
CA ARG A 170 5.32 -7.37 -12.99
C ARG A 170 4.01 -6.84 -12.42
N ILE A 171 3.25 -6.17 -13.26
CA ILE A 171 1.86 -5.80 -12.97
C ILE A 171 0.96 -6.84 -13.64
N ASP A 172 0.18 -7.54 -12.82
CA ASP A 172 -0.69 -8.62 -13.27
C ASP A 172 -2.05 -8.08 -13.74
N ALA A 173 -2.56 -7.02 -13.08
CA ALA A 173 -3.81 -6.37 -13.44
C ALA A 173 -3.84 -4.89 -13.00
N ILE A 174 -4.53 -4.07 -13.79
CA ILE A 174 -4.98 -2.72 -13.42
C ILE A 174 -6.44 -2.63 -13.85
N ASP A 175 -7.36 -2.69 -12.88
CA ASP A 175 -8.79 -2.56 -13.11
C ASP A 175 -9.24 -1.16 -12.67
N ILE A 176 -9.99 -0.49 -13.55
CA ILE A 176 -10.52 0.85 -13.29
C ILE A 176 -12.04 0.77 -13.34
N THR A 177 -12.70 1.05 -12.22
CA THR A 177 -14.16 1.02 -12.13
C THR A 177 -14.70 2.37 -11.70
N ARG A 178 -15.87 2.75 -12.24
CA ARG A 178 -16.58 3.96 -11.84
C ARG A 178 -17.94 3.63 -11.25
N HIS A 179 -18.18 4.11 -10.03
CA HIS A 179 -19.46 4.00 -9.32
C HIS A 179 -19.90 5.40 -8.86
N GLY A 180 -20.78 6.02 -9.64
CA GLY A 180 -21.17 7.42 -9.38
C GLY A 180 -19.95 8.35 -9.47
N GLU A 181 -19.64 9.03 -8.38
CA GLU A 181 -18.49 9.93 -8.27
C GLU A 181 -17.18 9.23 -7.88
N GLU A 182 -17.21 7.96 -7.48
CA GLU A 182 -16.00 7.21 -7.16
C GLU A 182 -15.41 6.55 -8.39
N ILE A 183 -14.12 6.82 -8.64
CA ILE A 183 -13.27 6.04 -9.54
C ILE A 183 -12.29 5.25 -8.68
N ARG A 184 -12.26 3.93 -8.89
CA ARG A 184 -11.41 3.01 -8.14
C ARG A 184 -10.41 2.36 -9.07
N PHE A 185 -9.14 2.45 -8.70
CA PHE A 185 -8.03 1.76 -9.36
C PHE A 185 -7.60 0.58 -8.50
N THR A 186 -7.73 -0.64 -9.01
CA THR A 186 -7.24 -1.86 -8.36
C THR A 186 -5.99 -2.32 -9.11
N VAL A 187 -4.84 -2.31 -8.43
CA VAL A 187 -3.54 -2.60 -9.03
C VAL A 187 -2.92 -3.82 -8.34
N SER A 188 -2.72 -4.90 -9.10
CA SER A 188 -2.14 -6.16 -8.61
C SER A 188 -0.81 -6.45 -9.29
N GLY A 189 0.16 -7.00 -8.55
CA GLY A 189 1.48 -7.36 -9.09
C GLY A 189 2.38 -8.06 -8.09
N ASN A 190 3.55 -8.50 -8.53
CA ASN A 190 4.51 -9.25 -7.72
C ASN A 190 5.20 -8.40 -6.64
N GLY A 191 5.10 -7.08 -6.73
CA GLY A 191 5.65 -6.11 -5.79
C GLY A 191 5.71 -4.72 -6.38
N PHE A 192 5.84 -3.72 -5.52
CA PHE A 192 5.81 -2.32 -5.92
C PHE A 192 7.01 -1.56 -5.38
N LEU A 193 7.49 -0.58 -6.14
CA LEU A 193 8.53 0.36 -5.76
C LEU A 193 7.96 1.47 -4.88
N TYR A 194 8.84 2.29 -4.33
CA TYR A 194 8.43 3.45 -3.53
C TYR A 194 7.61 4.43 -4.36
N ASN A 195 6.40 4.75 -3.89
CA ASN A 195 5.38 5.58 -4.56
C ASN A 195 4.83 5.01 -5.88
N MET A 196 5.19 3.80 -6.30
CA MET A 196 4.89 3.28 -7.64
C MET A 196 3.39 3.32 -7.98
N VAL A 197 2.52 2.77 -7.13
CA VAL A 197 1.06 2.77 -7.39
C VAL A 197 0.53 4.20 -7.49
N ARG A 198 1.00 5.11 -6.64
CA ARG A 198 0.58 6.52 -6.65
C ARG A 198 1.01 7.25 -7.92
N ILE A 199 2.19 6.94 -8.46
CA ILE A 199 2.68 7.50 -9.73
C ILE A 199 1.89 6.89 -10.90
N ILE A 200 1.63 5.59 -10.90
CA ILE A 200 0.78 4.93 -11.89
C ILE A 200 -0.59 5.62 -11.93
N VAL A 201 -1.26 5.74 -10.80
CA VAL A 201 -2.58 6.41 -10.75
C VAL A 201 -2.49 7.85 -11.22
N GLY A 202 -1.47 8.61 -10.78
CA GLY A 202 -1.28 9.99 -11.25
C GLY A 202 -1.10 10.06 -12.77
N THR A 203 -0.35 9.14 -13.37
CA THR A 203 -0.17 9.05 -14.81
C THR A 203 -1.49 8.72 -15.53
N LEU A 204 -2.27 7.78 -14.96
CA LEU A 204 -3.58 7.43 -15.53
C LEU A 204 -4.60 8.57 -15.38
N LEU A 205 -4.55 9.37 -14.33
CA LEU A 205 -5.38 10.57 -14.19
C LEU A 205 -5.01 11.63 -15.23
N GLU A 206 -3.72 11.81 -15.56
CA GLU A 206 -3.29 12.69 -16.66
C GLU A 206 -3.82 12.18 -18.01
N ALA A 207 -3.86 10.85 -18.21
CA ALA A 207 -4.47 10.28 -19.41
C ALA A 207 -6.00 10.49 -19.45
N GLY A 208 -6.69 10.32 -18.33
CA GLY A 208 -8.13 10.58 -18.21
C GLY A 208 -8.52 12.05 -18.41
N ALA A 209 -7.62 12.97 -18.11
CA ALA A 209 -7.77 14.39 -18.36
C ALA A 209 -7.25 14.82 -19.76
N HIS A 210 -6.89 13.86 -20.61
CA HIS A 210 -6.35 14.07 -21.97
C HIS A 210 -5.07 14.94 -22.03
N ARG A 211 -4.28 14.98 -20.94
CA ARG A 211 -2.97 15.64 -20.90
C ARG A 211 -1.82 14.70 -21.27
N MET A 212 -2.06 13.38 -21.22
CA MET A 212 -1.16 12.35 -21.70
C MET A 212 -1.91 11.36 -22.57
N SER A 213 -1.31 10.92 -23.67
CA SER A 213 -1.78 9.83 -24.50
C SER A 213 -1.27 8.48 -24.00
N ALA A 214 -1.75 7.36 -24.54
CA ALA A 214 -1.19 6.03 -24.28
C ALA A 214 0.26 5.93 -24.75
N GLU A 215 0.62 6.62 -25.84
CA GLU A 215 1.98 6.72 -26.38
C GLU A 215 2.91 7.46 -25.39
N ASP A 216 2.44 8.52 -24.74
CA ASP A 216 3.20 9.23 -23.72
C ASP A 216 3.47 8.34 -22.50
N VAL A 217 2.49 7.51 -22.11
CA VAL A 217 2.68 6.52 -21.03
C VAL A 217 3.73 5.46 -21.41
N ARG A 218 3.72 4.99 -22.67
CA ARG A 218 4.75 4.10 -23.18
C ARG A 218 6.11 4.78 -23.19
N TYR A 219 6.18 6.00 -23.68
CA TYR A 219 7.42 6.78 -23.68
C TYR A 219 7.96 6.98 -22.26
N ALA A 220 7.09 7.27 -21.28
CA ALA A 220 7.50 7.38 -19.88
C ALA A 220 8.13 6.08 -19.37
N LEU A 221 7.53 4.92 -19.70
CA LEU A 221 8.03 3.60 -19.32
C LEU A 221 9.38 3.30 -19.95
N ASP A 222 9.52 3.50 -21.27
CA ASP A 222 10.71 3.15 -22.05
C ASP A 222 11.89 4.09 -21.77
N SER A 223 11.64 5.38 -21.54
CA SER A 223 12.66 6.39 -21.22
C SER A 223 13.27 6.20 -19.85
N LYS A 224 12.58 5.57 -18.91
CA LYS A 224 12.98 5.41 -17.50
C LYS A 224 13.21 6.74 -16.76
N VAL A 225 12.71 7.84 -17.30
CA VAL A 225 12.85 9.20 -16.76
C VAL A 225 11.60 9.53 -15.95
N ARG A 226 11.77 9.85 -14.65
CA ARG A 226 10.67 10.11 -13.71
C ARG A 226 9.77 11.28 -14.15
N GLU A 227 10.36 12.26 -14.74
CA GLU A 227 9.71 13.49 -15.20
C GLU A 227 8.72 13.26 -16.36
N ASN A 228 8.88 12.16 -17.09
CA ASN A 228 7.99 11.77 -18.16
C ASN A 228 6.73 11.01 -17.67
N ALA A 229 6.72 10.52 -16.43
CA ALA A 229 5.53 9.96 -15.82
C ALA A 229 4.71 11.03 -15.08
N GLY A 230 3.44 10.78 -14.85
CA GLY A 230 2.54 11.69 -14.16
C GLY A 230 2.92 11.99 -12.71
N PRO A 231 2.20 12.87 -12.03
CA PRO A 231 2.48 13.29 -10.66
C PRO A 231 2.31 12.14 -9.66
N THR A 232 2.94 12.26 -8.50
CA THR A 232 2.66 11.36 -7.36
C THR A 232 1.40 11.84 -6.65
N VAL A 233 0.28 11.17 -6.83
CA VAL A 233 -0.98 11.53 -6.17
C VAL A 233 -0.93 11.37 -4.65
N PRO A 234 -1.77 12.07 -3.86
CA PRO A 234 -1.79 12.01 -2.40
C PRO A 234 -1.94 10.59 -1.85
N ALA A 235 -1.33 10.30 -0.69
CA ALA A 235 -1.35 8.97 -0.10
C ALA A 235 -2.72 8.54 0.45
N GLN A 236 -3.58 9.49 0.80
CA GLN A 236 -4.89 9.27 1.41
C GLN A 236 -5.85 8.40 0.58
N GLY A 237 -5.68 8.36 -0.74
CA GLY A 237 -6.48 7.47 -1.59
C GLY A 237 -5.96 6.03 -1.62
N LEU A 238 -4.75 5.76 -1.12
CA LEU A 238 -4.06 4.48 -1.25
C LEU A 238 -4.34 3.55 -0.06
N CYS A 239 -4.75 2.32 -0.38
CA CYS A 239 -4.94 1.25 0.58
C CYS A 239 -4.25 -0.03 0.10
N LEU A 240 -3.37 -0.60 0.93
CA LEU A 240 -2.89 -1.97 0.76
C LEU A 240 -4.06 -2.92 1.02
N TRP A 241 -4.56 -3.58 -0.04
CA TRP A 241 -5.83 -4.28 0.00
C TRP A 241 -5.68 -5.76 0.32
N GLU A 242 -4.74 -6.42 -0.34
CA GLU A 242 -4.53 -7.87 -0.20
C GLU A 242 -3.07 -8.26 -0.42
N ILE A 243 -2.65 -9.37 0.20
CA ILE A 243 -1.31 -9.93 0.11
C ILE A 243 -1.41 -11.43 -0.14
N PHE A 244 -0.66 -11.93 -1.11
CA PHE A 244 -0.64 -13.34 -1.51
C PHE A 244 0.66 -14.02 -1.06
N TYR A 245 0.53 -15.28 -0.60
CA TYR A 245 1.62 -16.14 -0.13
C TYR A 245 1.62 -17.49 -0.81
#